data_301cfcd76e27404e5cf50d734fa68c43
#
_entry.id   301cfcd76e27404e5cf50d734fa68c43
#
_cell.length_a   1.000
_cell.length_b   1.000
_cell.length_c   1.000
_cell.angle_alpha   90.00
_cell.angle_beta   90.00
_cell.angle_gamma   90.00
#
_symmetry.space_group_name_H-M   'P 1'
#
loop_
_entity.id
_entity.type
_entity.pdbx_description
1 polymer ?
#
loop_
_entity_poly.entity_id
_entity_poly.type
_entity_poly.pdbx_seq_one_letter_code
_entity_poly.pdbx_strand_id
1 'polypeptide(L)'
;DVIYFSTRDKQGVRNIYMTEQQDTVWSAPVPVEMLSTAGYDEIYPMFSPDGSTLFFSSKGFYGAGGYDLYRSSWNPVEQKWSVPQNMGFPYSSPADDFLYVESEDGQYSIFASNRECSSDSVYVYVLQYEDYPVHVSMEDPQELLTLSRLDPPVQESVQAEAQDIPHNELTIRYMSKMEEIRSLRDSISATNASLDALRTEFAFSNDPEQRLRLTDRILALETGIPTLQRRLEAANADMYD
;
A
#
# COMPACT_ATOMS: atom_id res chain seq x y z
N ASP A 1 -19.73 5.58 9.12
CA ASP A 1 -19.09 4.53 8.31
C ASP A 1 -19.30 4.81 6.84
N VAL A 2 -18.29 4.50 6.00
CA VAL A 2 -18.36 4.65 4.54
C VAL A 2 -17.97 3.31 3.90
N ILE A 3 -18.74 2.88 2.90
CA ILE A 3 -18.46 1.66 2.15
C ILE A 3 -18.25 2.03 0.68
N TYR A 4 -17.17 1.51 0.10
CA TYR A 4 -16.90 1.57 -1.32
C TYR A 4 -17.14 0.19 -1.94
N PHE A 5 -17.79 0.17 -3.09
CA PHE A 5 -18.09 -1.08 -3.79
C PHE A 5 -18.22 -0.83 -5.30
N SER A 6 -18.07 -1.88 -6.07
CA SER A 6 -18.24 -1.81 -7.52
C SER A 6 -19.60 -2.38 -7.91
N THR A 7 -20.34 -1.63 -8.73
CA THR A 7 -21.61 -2.09 -9.30
C THR A 7 -21.81 -1.56 -10.72
N ARG A 8 -22.74 -2.17 -11.46
CA ARG A 8 -23.05 -1.77 -12.83
C ARG A 8 -23.95 -0.54 -12.85
N ASP A 9 -23.59 0.40 -13.70
CA ASP A 9 -24.46 1.52 -14.03
C ASP A 9 -25.59 1.12 -15.02
N LYS A 10 -26.36 2.10 -15.50
CA LYS A 10 -27.47 1.91 -16.43
C LYS A 10 -27.01 1.42 -17.83
N GLN A 11 -25.75 1.65 -18.17
CA GLN A 11 -25.10 1.23 -19.41
C GLN A 11 -24.48 -0.17 -19.29
N GLY A 12 -24.48 -0.75 -18.08
CA GLY A 12 -23.91 -2.05 -17.78
C GLY A 12 -22.42 -2.03 -17.45
N VAL A 13 -21.80 -0.84 -17.37
CA VAL A 13 -20.41 -0.61 -17.01
C VAL A 13 -20.28 -0.62 -15.49
N ARG A 14 -19.24 -1.27 -14.98
CA ARG A 14 -18.95 -1.30 -13.54
C ARG A 14 -18.15 -0.07 -13.14
N ASN A 15 -18.68 0.67 -12.19
CA ASN A 15 -18.02 1.84 -11.60
C ASN A 15 -17.92 1.67 -10.09
N ILE A 16 -17.02 2.40 -9.46
CA ILE A 16 -16.88 2.47 -8.01
C ILE A 16 -17.90 3.46 -7.46
N TYR A 17 -18.70 2.97 -6.52
CA TYR A 17 -19.69 3.74 -5.77
C TYR A 17 -19.31 3.80 -4.30
N MET A 18 -19.77 4.83 -3.63
CA MET A 18 -19.71 4.95 -2.18
C MET A 18 -21.10 5.13 -1.58
N THR A 19 -21.28 4.65 -0.36
CA THR A 19 -22.42 4.92 0.49
C THR A 19 -21.93 5.25 1.88
N GLU A 20 -22.61 6.15 2.55
CA GLU A 20 -22.27 6.62 3.89
C GLU A 20 -23.39 6.29 4.87
N GLN A 21 -23.02 5.82 6.04
CA GLN A 21 -23.96 5.59 7.11
C GLN A 21 -24.16 6.87 7.93
N GLN A 22 -25.41 7.34 7.99
CA GLN A 22 -25.83 8.43 8.83
C GLN A 22 -26.77 7.85 9.92
N ASP A 23 -26.31 7.86 11.16
CA ASP A 23 -26.92 7.16 12.28
C ASP A 23 -27.10 5.65 12.02
N THR A 24 -28.31 5.22 11.66
CA THR A 24 -28.65 3.82 11.37
C THR A 24 -29.06 3.59 9.92
N VAL A 25 -29.00 4.62 9.07
CA VAL A 25 -29.49 4.56 7.69
C VAL A 25 -28.33 4.81 6.72
N TRP A 26 -28.24 3.96 5.71
CA TRP A 26 -27.29 4.15 4.61
C TRP A 26 -27.83 5.13 3.56
N SER A 27 -26.99 6.02 3.09
CA SER A 27 -27.32 6.93 1.99
C SER A 27 -27.55 6.16 0.69
N ALA A 28 -28.22 6.79 -0.28
CA ALA A 28 -28.23 6.27 -1.64
C ALA A 28 -26.79 6.22 -2.19
N PRO A 29 -26.37 5.14 -2.88
CA PRO A 29 -25.05 5.03 -3.47
C PRO A 29 -24.79 6.15 -4.48
N VAL A 30 -23.60 6.77 -4.40
CA VAL A 30 -23.15 7.79 -5.34
C VAL A 30 -21.89 7.31 -6.06
N PRO A 31 -21.73 7.55 -7.37
CA PRO A 31 -20.52 7.19 -8.08
C PRO A 31 -19.35 8.06 -7.63
N VAL A 32 -18.16 7.47 -7.55
CA VAL A 32 -16.91 8.18 -7.26
C VAL A 32 -16.23 8.51 -8.59
N GLU A 33 -16.60 9.66 -9.17
CA GLU A 33 -16.18 10.05 -10.52
C GLU A 33 -14.66 10.05 -10.74
N MET A 34 -13.88 10.43 -9.71
CA MET A 34 -12.42 10.48 -9.80
C MET A 34 -11.79 9.09 -9.97
N LEU A 35 -12.48 8.03 -9.53
CA LEU A 35 -12.01 6.65 -9.59
C LEU A 35 -12.61 5.88 -10.77
N SER A 36 -13.31 6.55 -11.69
CA SER A 36 -14.03 5.92 -12.79
C SER A 36 -13.64 6.53 -14.13
N THR A 37 -13.64 5.71 -15.16
CA THR A 37 -13.43 6.14 -16.55
C THR A 37 -14.63 5.80 -17.41
N ALA A 38 -14.99 6.72 -18.30
CA ALA A 38 -16.20 6.57 -19.10
C ALA A 38 -16.14 5.33 -20.01
N GLY A 39 -17.07 4.40 -19.82
CA GLY A 39 -17.24 3.23 -20.67
C GLY A 39 -16.34 2.03 -20.35
N TYR A 40 -15.57 2.11 -19.27
CA TYR A 40 -14.69 1.01 -18.82
C TYR A 40 -15.07 0.55 -17.42
N ASP A 41 -14.70 -0.68 -17.10
CA ASP A 41 -15.02 -1.30 -15.83
C ASP A 41 -13.95 -0.98 -14.76
N GLU A 42 -14.40 -0.56 -13.58
CA GLU A 42 -13.64 -0.49 -12.33
C GLU A 42 -14.21 -1.48 -11.32
N ILE A 43 -13.33 -2.31 -10.74
CA ILE A 43 -13.71 -3.42 -9.86
C ILE A 43 -12.81 -3.52 -8.63
N TYR A 44 -13.31 -4.21 -7.61
CA TYR A 44 -12.58 -4.60 -6.41
C TYR A 44 -11.91 -3.43 -5.66
N PRO A 45 -12.66 -2.40 -5.24
CA PRO A 45 -12.10 -1.36 -4.39
C PRO A 45 -11.73 -1.95 -3.02
N MET A 46 -10.48 -1.80 -2.62
CA MET A 46 -9.93 -2.27 -1.35
C MET A 46 -9.12 -1.15 -0.71
N PHE A 47 -9.20 -1.02 0.61
CA PHE A 47 -8.43 -0.03 1.35
C PHE A 47 -7.09 -0.58 1.81
N SER A 48 -6.10 0.32 1.90
CA SER A 48 -4.91 0.06 2.72
C SER A 48 -5.31 -0.13 4.19
N PRO A 49 -4.50 -0.83 5.00
CA PRO A 49 -4.80 -1.05 6.42
C PRO A 49 -5.03 0.23 7.22
N ASP A 50 -4.38 1.33 6.85
CA ASP A 50 -4.54 2.66 7.47
C ASP A 50 -5.73 3.47 6.92
N GLY A 51 -6.42 2.95 5.89
CA GLY A 51 -7.56 3.59 5.25
C GLY A 51 -7.23 4.82 4.39
N SER A 52 -5.97 5.17 4.21
CA SER A 52 -5.55 6.37 3.48
C SER A 52 -5.49 6.19 1.96
N THR A 53 -5.36 4.96 1.51
CA THR A 53 -5.22 4.60 0.09
C THR A 53 -6.32 3.62 -0.32
N LEU A 54 -6.90 3.84 -1.49
CA LEU A 54 -7.82 2.92 -2.13
C LEU A 54 -7.13 2.26 -3.32
N PHE A 55 -7.11 0.94 -3.33
CA PHE A 55 -6.68 0.12 -4.44
C PHE A 55 -7.89 -0.37 -5.22
N PHE A 56 -7.77 -0.47 -6.52
CA PHE A 56 -8.83 -1.01 -7.38
C PHE A 56 -8.26 -1.46 -8.71
N SER A 57 -9.06 -2.18 -9.50
CA SER A 57 -8.67 -2.61 -10.83
C SER A 57 -9.51 -1.92 -11.87
N SER A 58 -8.89 -1.48 -12.96
CA SER A 58 -9.58 -0.79 -14.05
C SER A 58 -9.06 -1.21 -15.41
N LYS A 59 -9.95 -1.13 -16.42
CA LYS A 59 -9.63 -1.24 -17.84
C LYS A 59 -9.49 0.12 -18.54
N GLY A 60 -9.79 1.20 -17.85
CA GLY A 60 -10.00 2.50 -18.49
C GLY A 60 -8.88 3.50 -18.33
N PHE A 61 -8.03 3.36 -17.32
CA PHE A 61 -6.84 4.18 -17.16
C PHE A 61 -5.67 3.60 -17.98
N TYR A 62 -4.58 4.37 -18.09
CA TYR A 62 -3.38 3.90 -18.79
C TYR A 62 -2.80 2.67 -18.07
N GLY A 63 -2.80 1.53 -18.76
CA GLY A 63 -2.38 0.24 -18.25
C GLY A 63 -1.56 -0.56 -19.25
N ALA A 64 -1.10 -1.74 -18.82
CA ALA A 64 -0.29 -2.64 -19.62
C ALA A 64 -1.13 -3.71 -20.34
N GLY A 65 -2.36 -3.97 -19.85
CA GLY A 65 -3.14 -5.09 -20.37
C GLY A 65 -4.66 -4.91 -20.26
N GLY A 66 -5.31 -5.92 -19.69
CA GLY A 66 -6.75 -5.93 -19.47
C GLY A 66 -7.16 -5.10 -18.26
N TYR A 67 -7.48 -5.75 -17.13
CA TYR A 67 -7.53 -5.07 -15.85
C TYR A 67 -6.12 -4.85 -15.33
N ASP A 68 -5.81 -3.63 -14.96
CA ASP A 68 -4.58 -3.27 -14.24
C ASP A 68 -4.90 -2.76 -12.85
N LEU A 69 -3.94 -2.88 -11.94
CA LEU A 69 -4.06 -2.41 -10.56
C LEU A 69 -3.68 -0.95 -10.43
N TYR A 70 -4.56 -0.20 -9.78
CA TYR A 70 -4.40 1.23 -9.52
C TYR A 70 -4.52 1.52 -8.03
N ARG A 71 -3.89 2.62 -7.62
CA ARG A 71 -4.02 3.20 -6.29
C ARG A 71 -4.40 4.67 -6.37
N SER A 72 -5.17 5.12 -5.41
CA SER A 72 -5.52 6.52 -5.21
C SER A 72 -5.47 6.85 -3.72
N SER A 73 -4.88 7.98 -3.35
CA SER A 73 -4.77 8.42 -1.96
C SER A 73 -5.83 9.46 -1.62
N TRP A 74 -6.37 9.37 -0.40
CA TRP A 74 -7.33 10.34 0.11
C TRP A 74 -6.63 11.62 0.56
N ASN A 75 -7.07 12.76 0.06
CA ASN A 75 -6.64 14.07 0.54
C ASN A 75 -7.67 14.61 1.54
N PRO A 76 -7.39 14.61 2.85
CA PRO A 76 -8.35 15.06 3.87
C PRO A 76 -8.64 16.56 3.84
N VAL A 77 -7.73 17.37 3.28
CA VAL A 77 -7.89 18.83 3.18
C VAL A 77 -8.86 19.17 2.05
N GLU A 78 -8.70 18.53 0.90
CA GLU A 78 -9.52 18.74 -0.26
C GLU A 78 -10.77 17.84 -0.29
N GLN A 79 -10.85 16.87 0.65
CA GLN A 79 -11.91 15.86 0.74
C GLN A 79 -12.17 15.14 -0.58
N LYS A 80 -11.08 14.73 -1.24
CA LYS A 80 -11.15 14.03 -2.53
C LYS A 80 -10.04 13.00 -2.69
N TRP A 81 -10.27 12.07 -3.57
CA TRP A 81 -9.28 11.11 -4.04
C TRP A 81 -8.29 11.77 -5.01
N SER A 82 -7.05 11.36 -4.97
CA SER A 82 -6.04 11.74 -5.95
C SER A 82 -6.35 11.12 -7.32
N VAL A 83 -5.72 11.63 -8.37
CA VAL A 83 -5.74 10.96 -9.68
C VAL A 83 -5.16 9.55 -9.53
N PRO A 84 -5.86 8.49 -10.00
CA PRO A 84 -5.38 7.14 -9.91
C PRO A 84 -4.03 6.93 -10.60
N GLN A 85 -3.16 6.18 -9.94
CA GLN A 85 -1.84 5.83 -10.45
C GLN A 85 -1.76 4.32 -10.66
N ASN A 86 -1.33 3.91 -11.86
CA ASN A 86 -1.03 2.50 -12.13
C ASN A 86 0.09 2.03 -11.18
N MET A 87 -0.08 0.86 -10.57
CA MET A 87 0.89 0.33 -9.62
C MET A 87 2.16 -0.20 -10.30
N GLY A 88 2.12 -0.39 -11.63
CA GLY A 88 3.26 -0.87 -12.38
C GLY A 88 3.64 -2.32 -12.08
N PHE A 89 4.82 -2.72 -12.51
CA PHE A 89 5.34 -4.05 -12.23
C PHE A 89 5.74 -4.20 -10.75
N PRO A 90 5.52 -5.38 -10.18
CA PRO A 90 5.00 -6.62 -10.77
C PRO A 90 3.47 -6.73 -10.74
N TYR A 91 2.77 -5.71 -10.27
CA TYR A 91 1.32 -5.74 -10.00
C TYR A 91 0.48 -5.63 -11.27
N SER A 92 0.93 -4.85 -12.26
CA SER A 92 0.28 -4.72 -13.55
C SER A 92 1.05 -5.47 -14.64
N SER A 93 0.34 -6.17 -15.53
CA SER A 93 0.91 -6.98 -16.61
C SER A 93 0.04 -6.88 -17.87
N PRO A 94 0.46 -7.45 -19.00
CA PRO A 94 -0.40 -7.54 -20.19
C PRO A 94 -1.68 -8.39 -20.03
N ALA A 95 -1.83 -9.08 -18.90
CA ALA A 95 -3.01 -9.90 -18.55
C ALA A 95 -4.05 -9.09 -17.77
N ASP A 96 -5.04 -9.76 -17.17
CA ASP A 96 -5.95 -9.16 -16.21
C ASP A 96 -5.37 -9.31 -14.79
N ASP A 97 -5.09 -8.18 -14.13
CA ASP A 97 -4.58 -8.11 -12.76
C ASP A 97 -5.61 -7.43 -11.86
N PHE A 98 -5.99 -8.09 -10.76
CA PHE A 98 -7.10 -7.60 -9.94
C PHE A 98 -7.04 -8.08 -8.49
N LEU A 99 -7.89 -7.47 -7.65
CA LEU A 99 -8.06 -7.83 -6.24
C LEU A 99 -6.77 -7.67 -5.42
N TYR A 100 -6.33 -6.45 -5.23
CA TYR A 100 -5.13 -6.14 -4.44
C TYR A 100 -5.46 -5.90 -2.97
N VAL A 101 -4.68 -6.52 -2.09
CA VAL A 101 -4.80 -6.37 -0.63
C VAL A 101 -3.40 -6.30 -0.02
N GLU A 102 -3.23 -5.45 0.97
CA GLU A 102 -2.02 -5.40 1.81
C GLU A 102 -2.27 -6.11 3.15
N SER A 103 -1.23 -6.75 3.69
CA SER A 103 -1.28 -7.28 5.06
C SER A 103 -1.29 -6.12 6.07
N GLU A 104 -1.87 -6.35 7.26
CA GLU A 104 -1.96 -5.33 8.33
C GLU A 104 -0.59 -4.81 8.78
N ASP A 105 0.44 -5.64 8.70
CA ASP A 105 1.83 -5.29 9.04
C ASP A 105 2.58 -4.61 7.88
N GLY A 106 1.95 -4.47 6.70
CA GLY A 106 2.53 -3.88 5.51
C GLY A 106 3.68 -4.69 4.88
N GLN A 107 3.90 -5.95 5.30
CA GLN A 107 5.01 -6.75 4.81
C GLN A 107 4.67 -7.52 3.54
N TYR A 108 3.39 -7.77 3.29
CA TYR A 108 2.94 -8.56 2.17
C TYR A 108 1.87 -7.84 1.37
N SER A 109 1.91 -8.04 0.07
CA SER A 109 0.82 -7.73 -0.85
C SER A 109 0.28 -9.01 -1.47
N ILE A 110 -1.02 -9.04 -1.68
CA ILE A 110 -1.74 -10.17 -2.27
C ILE A 110 -2.56 -9.63 -3.43
N PHE A 111 -2.45 -10.26 -4.58
CA PHE A 111 -3.30 -9.91 -5.73
C PHE A 111 -3.57 -11.14 -6.60
N ALA A 112 -4.59 -11.06 -7.44
CA ALA A 112 -4.94 -12.10 -8.40
C ALA A 112 -4.58 -11.67 -9.81
N SER A 113 -4.14 -12.63 -10.63
CA SER A 113 -3.85 -12.40 -12.04
C SER A 113 -4.12 -13.65 -12.87
N ASN A 114 -4.58 -13.47 -14.11
CA ASN A 114 -4.70 -14.55 -15.06
C ASN A 114 -3.46 -14.69 -15.97
N ARG A 115 -2.36 -13.97 -15.64
CA ARG A 115 -1.08 -14.14 -16.35
C ARG A 115 -0.63 -15.59 -16.30
N GLU A 116 -0.20 -16.10 -17.44
CA GLU A 116 0.26 -17.50 -17.60
C GLU A 116 -0.78 -18.59 -17.24
N CYS A 117 -2.05 -18.21 -17.10
CA CYS A 117 -3.14 -19.13 -16.85
C CYS A 117 -3.90 -19.49 -18.12
N SER A 118 -4.66 -20.61 -18.08
CA SER A 118 -5.75 -20.83 -19.00
C SER A 118 -6.87 -19.82 -18.77
N SER A 119 -7.71 -19.56 -19.78
CA SER A 119 -8.75 -18.51 -19.79
C SER A 119 -9.72 -18.51 -18.60
N ASP A 120 -9.82 -19.63 -17.87
CA ASP A 120 -10.79 -19.82 -16.78
C ASP A 120 -10.11 -19.96 -15.42
N SER A 121 -8.85 -19.60 -15.33
CA SER A 121 -8.06 -19.75 -14.10
C SER A 121 -7.34 -18.44 -13.75
N VAL A 122 -7.06 -18.28 -12.47
CA VAL A 122 -6.25 -17.19 -11.94
C VAL A 122 -5.27 -17.76 -10.92
N TYR A 123 -4.09 -17.15 -10.84
CA TYR A 123 -3.18 -17.34 -9.73
C TYR A 123 -3.38 -16.23 -8.71
N VAL A 124 -3.18 -16.57 -7.45
CA VAL A 124 -3.06 -15.60 -6.36
C VAL A 124 -1.58 -15.50 -6.01
N TYR A 125 -1.06 -14.31 -6.18
CA TYR A 125 0.33 -13.99 -5.86
C TYR A 125 0.42 -13.37 -4.47
N VAL A 126 1.38 -13.81 -3.70
CA VAL A 126 1.73 -13.21 -2.41
C VAL A 126 3.17 -12.73 -2.56
N LEU A 127 3.35 -11.43 -2.53
CA LEU A 127 4.66 -10.80 -2.63
C LEU A 127 5.04 -10.21 -1.28
N GLN A 128 6.28 -10.42 -0.89
CA GLN A 128 6.83 -9.71 0.25
C GLN A 128 7.28 -8.34 -0.21
N TYR A 129 6.84 -7.30 0.52
CA TYR A 129 7.30 -5.95 0.25
C TYR A 129 8.78 -5.83 0.57
N GLU A 130 9.53 -5.40 -0.43
CA GLU A 130 10.79 -4.74 -0.17
C GLU A 130 10.52 -3.24 -0.04
N ASP A 131 11.13 -2.60 0.97
CA ASP A 131 10.84 -1.21 1.35
C ASP A 131 11.05 -0.18 0.22
N TYR A 132 11.67 -0.57 -0.89
CA TYR A 132 11.95 0.31 -2.01
C TYR A 132 11.69 -0.37 -3.36
N PRO A 133 10.58 -0.05 -4.04
CA PRO A 133 10.39 -0.48 -5.41
C PRO A 133 11.44 0.18 -6.30
N VAL A 134 12.25 -0.63 -6.96
CA VAL A 134 13.18 -0.15 -7.99
C VAL A 134 12.37 0.19 -9.23
N HIS A 135 12.30 1.47 -9.56
CA HIS A 135 11.72 1.91 -10.83
C HIS A 135 12.74 1.71 -11.95
N VAL A 136 12.51 0.71 -12.78
CA VAL A 136 13.31 0.48 -13.99
C VAL A 136 12.52 1.00 -15.18
N SER A 137 13.13 1.90 -15.94
CA SER A 137 12.57 2.34 -17.22
C SER A 137 12.92 1.32 -18.28
N MET A 138 11.92 0.70 -18.90
CA MET A 138 12.10 -0.31 -19.94
C MET A 138 11.51 0.16 -21.25
N GLU A 139 12.28 -0.02 -22.33
CA GLU A 139 11.85 0.31 -23.69
C GLU A 139 11.49 -0.96 -24.49
N ASP A 140 12.01 -2.14 -24.09
CA ASP A 140 11.79 -3.39 -24.81
C ASP A 140 10.56 -4.14 -24.26
N PRO A 141 9.52 -4.39 -25.10
CA PRO A 141 8.35 -5.17 -24.70
C PRO A 141 8.67 -6.61 -24.26
N GLN A 142 9.78 -7.21 -24.72
CA GLN A 142 10.18 -8.56 -24.32
C GLN A 142 10.76 -8.59 -22.90
N GLU A 143 11.50 -7.54 -22.51
CA GLU A 143 11.96 -7.38 -21.14
C GLU A 143 10.79 -7.16 -20.19
N LEU A 144 9.78 -6.37 -20.61
CA LEU A 144 8.53 -6.18 -19.88
C LEU A 144 7.78 -7.51 -19.64
N LEU A 145 7.67 -8.33 -20.69
CA LEU A 145 7.05 -9.65 -20.57
C LEU A 145 7.84 -10.58 -19.63
N THR A 146 9.17 -10.51 -19.65
CA THR A 146 10.02 -11.33 -18.79
C THR A 146 9.87 -10.93 -17.32
N LEU A 147 9.86 -9.62 -17.03
CA LEU A 147 9.65 -9.12 -15.67
C LEU A 147 8.23 -9.34 -15.15
N SER A 148 7.23 -9.39 -16.04
CA SER A 148 5.85 -9.66 -15.63
C SER A 148 5.62 -11.12 -15.24
N ARG A 149 6.58 -12.01 -15.52
CA ARG A 149 6.54 -13.40 -15.06
C ARG A 149 6.95 -13.44 -13.61
N LEU A 150 6.02 -13.82 -12.76
CA LEU A 150 6.25 -14.11 -11.36
C LEU A 150 6.43 -15.63 -11.25
N ASP A 151 7.53 -16.14 -11.78
CA ASP A 151 7.85 -17.55 -11.65
C ASP A 151 7.86 -17.92 -10.16
N PRO A 152 7.18 -18.99 -9.73
CA PRO A 152 7.32 -19.47 -8.39
C PRO A 152 8.81 -19.74 -8.14
N PRO A 153 9.35 -19.43 -6.96
CA PRO A 153 10.74 -19.71 -6.67
C PRO A 153 10.96 -21.19 -6.95
N VAL A 154 11.84 -21.49 -7.89
CA VAL A 154 12.25 -22.86 -8.15
C VAL A 154 12.69 -23.40 -6.80
N GLN A 155 11.99 -24.43 -6.31
CA GLN A 155 12.46 -25.18 -5.15
C GLN A 155 13.74 -25.91 -5.60
N GLU A 156 14.79 -25.18 -5.81
CA GLU A 156 16.11 -25.75 -5.75
C GLU A 156 16.23 -26.26 -4.33
N SER A 157 16.29 -27.58 -4.22
CA SER A 157 16.70 -28.25 -2.99
C SER A 157 17.87 -27.44 -2.46
N VAL A 158 17.66 -26.74 -1.33
CA VAL A 158 18.62 -25.82 -0.72
C VAL A 158 19.84 -26.63 -0.26
N GLN A 159 20.72 -26.89 -1.19
CA GLN A 159 22.12 -26.86 -1.05
C GLN A 159 22.63 -25.66 -1.87
N ALA A 160 22.08 -24.48 -1.57
CA ALA A 160 22.73 -23.26 -1.93
C ALA A 160 23.98 -23.19 -1.06
N GLU A 161 25.11 -23.66 -1.62
CA GLU A 161 26.38 -23.05 -1.31
C GLU A 161 26.13 -21.54 -1.40
N ALA A 162 26.25 -20.86 -0.26
CA ALA A 162 26.22 -19.42 -0.22
C ALA A 162 27.23 -18.94 -1.27
N GLN A 163 26.74 -18.60 -2.46
CA GLN A 163 27.56 -17.88 -3.42
C GLN A 163 27.86 -16.57 -2.70
N ASP A 164 29.11 -16.42 -2.31
CA ASP A 164 29.65 -15.16 -1.84
C ASP A 164 29.29 -14.09 -2.91
N ILE A 165 28.16 -13.43 -2.69
CA ILE A 165 27.89 -12.15 -3.34
C ILE A 165 29.08 -11.31 -2.88
N PRO A 166 29.91 -10.79 -3.82
CA PRO A 166 31.04 -10.00 -3.40
C PRO A 166 30.49 -8.86 -2.54
N HIS A 167 30.76 -8.91 -1.25
CA HIS A 167 30.38 -7.91 -0.27
C HIS A 167 31.19 -6.66 -0.61
N ASN A 168 30.76 -5.94 -1.65
CA ASN A 168 31.24 -4.63 -1.93
C ASN A 168 30.89 -3.74 -0.73
N GLU A 169 31.81 -2.93 -0.30
CA GLU A 169 31.65 -1.96 0.80
C GLU A 169 30.35 -1.14 0.67
N LEU A 170 29.94 -0.88 -0.57
CA LEU A 170 28.68 -0.24 -0.93
C LEU A 170 27.44 -1.06 -0.53
N THR A 171 27.45 -2.37 -0.77
CA THR A 171 26.34 -3.27 -0.44
C THR A 171 26.16 -3.36 1.08
N ILE A 172 27.27 -3.46 1.82
CA ILE A 172 27.24 -3.49 3.29
C ILE A 172 26.70 -2.18 3.84
N ARG A 173 27.16 -1.05 3.31
CA ARG A 173 26.69 0.29 3.68
C ARG A 173 25.20 0.45 3.41
N TYR A 174 24.74 0.02 2.23
CA TYR A 174 23.35 0.04 1.83
C TYR A 174 22.47 -0.79 2.78
N MET A 175 22.83 -2.05 3.04
CA MET A 175 22.08 -2.92 3.95
C MET A 175 22.03 -2.36 5.38
N SER A 176 23.13 -1.79 5.87
CA SER A 176 23.18 -1.14 7.19
C SER A 176 22.23 0.07 7.26
N LYS A 177 22.16 0.88 6.19
CA LYS A 177 21.26 2.02 6.12
C LYS A 177 19.80 1.60 6.05
N MET A 178 19.49 0.53 5.33
CA MET A 178 18.15 -0.07 5.27
C MET A 178 17.68 -0.50 6.66
N GLU A 179 18.55 -1.16 7.42
CA GLU A 179 18.22 -1.59 8.77
C GLU A 179 18.03 -0.40 9.74
N GLU A 180 18.82 0.68 9.58
CA GLU A 180 18.62 1.93 10.32
C GLU A 180 17.25 2.55 10.04
N ILE A 181 16.86 2.64 8.77
CA ILE A 181 15.56 3.18 8.33
C ILE A 181 14.41 2.34 8.88
N ARG A 182 14.50 1.02 8.78
CA ARG A 182 13.50 0.09 9.33
C ARG A 182 13.33 0.31 10.83
N SER A 183 14.42 0.32 11.58
CA SER A 183 14.41 0.54 13.03
C SER A 183 13.80 1.90 13.42
N LEU A 184 14.04 2.94 12.63
CA LEU A 184 13.45 4.26 12.87
C LEU A 184 11.92 4.26 12.61
N ARG A 185 11.45 3.58 11.58
CA ARG A 185 10.02 3.41 11.30
C ARG A 185 9.30 2.65 12.39
N ASP A 186 9.88 1.52 12.81
CA ASP A 186 9.34 0.72 13.92
C ASP A 186 9.26 1.54 15.20
N SER A 187 10.29 2.36 15.47
CA SER A 187 10.30 3.26 16.62
C SER A 187 9.21 4.34 16.56
N ILE A 188 8.97 4.92 15.38
CA ILE A 188 7.90 5.90 15.17
C ILE A 188 6.54 5.23 15.37
N SER A 189 6.32 4.06 14.78
CA SER A 189 5.08 3.29 14.91
C SER A 189 4.79 2.93 16.37
N ALA A 190 5.76 2.38 17.08
CA ALA A 190 5.64 2.04 18.50
C ALA A 190 5.37 3.28 19.38
N THR A 191 6.01 4.42 19.05
CA THR A 191 5.78 5.68 19.77
C THR A 191 4.36 6.20 19.55
N ASN A 192 3.84 6.15 18.31
CA ASN A 192 2.48 6.55 17.99
C ASN A 192 1.45 5.64 18.70
N ALA A 193 1.63 4.32 18.67
CA ALA A 193 0.77 3.39 19.40
C ALA A 193 0.76 3.66 20.92
N SER A 194 1.92 3.96 21.49
CA SER A 194 2.03 4.33 22.91
C SER A 194 1.33 5.65 23.20
N LEU A 195 1.42 6.62 22.30
CA LEU A 195 0.77 7.92 22.42
C LEU A 195 -0.76 7.77 22.41
N ASP A 196 -1.30 6.97 21.50
CA ASP A 196 -2.74 6.72 21.41
C ASP A 196 -3.29 5.98 22.63
N ALA A 197 -2.53 5.01 23.15
CA ALA A 197 -2.87 4.35 24.41
C ALA A 197 -2.93 5.33 25.59
N LEU A 198 -1.93 6.22 25.73
CA LEU A 198 -1.89 7.24 26.78
C LEU A 198 -3.01 8.28 26.63
N ARG A 199 -3.33 8.70 25.43
CA ARG A 199 -4.47 9.60 25.16
C ARG A 199 -5.78 8.97 25.53
N THR A 200 -5.95 7.68 25.24
CA THR A 200 -7.13 6.90 25.64
C THR A 200 -7.24 6.83 27.16
N GLU A 201 -6.15 6.49 27.87
CA GLU A 201 -6.12 6.45 29.33
C GLU A 201 -6.41 7.84 29.93
N PHE A 202 -5.87 8.90 29.36
CA PHE A 202 -6.16 10.27 29.77
C PHE A 202 -7.61 10.65 29.62
N ALA A 203 -8.27 10.22 28.54
CA ALA A 203 -9.68 10.51 28.29
C ALA A 203 -10.61 9.85 29.34
N PHE A 204 -10.25 8.67 29.83
CA PHE A 204 -11.04 7.95 30.82
C PHE A 204 -10.65 8.23 32.27
N SER A 205 -9.53 8.89 32.54
CA SER A 205 -9.10 9.22 33.91
C SER A 205 -9.83 10.44 34.46
N ASN A 206 -10.38 10.28 35.65
CA ASN A 206 -11.00 11.38 36.43
C ASN A 206 -10.09 11.88 37.57
N ASP A 207 -8.95 11.25 37.82
CA ASP A 207 -7.99 11.62 38.86
C ASP A 207 -7.06 12.74 38.38
N PRO A 208 -7.04 13.91 39.06
CA PRO A 208 -6.21 15.03 38.65
C PRO A 208 -4.70 14.75 38.66
N GLU A 209 -4.23 13.96 39.64
CA GLU A 209 -2.80 13.61 39.71
C GLU A 209 -2.39 12.64 38.58
N GLN A 210 -3.25 11.68 38.29
CA GLN A 210 -3.02 10.75 37.17
C GLN A 210 -3.03 11.51 35.84
N ARG A 211 -3.98 12.41 35.63
CA ARG A 211 -4.03 13.23 34.40
C ARG A 211 -2.78 14.07 34.24
N LEU A 212 -2.23 14.66 35.29
CA LEU A 212 -1.01 15.42 35.21
C LEU A 212 0.17 14.54 34.74
N ARG A 213 0.34 13.36 35.34
CA ARG A 213 1.39 12.40 34.95
C ARG A 213 1.24 11.92 33.50
N LEU A 214 0.00 11.68 33.05
CA LEU A 214 -0.29 11.30 31.68
C LEU A 214 0.03 12.43 30.70
N THR A 215 -0.30 13.68 31.05
CA THR A 215 0.06 14.87 30.25
C THR A 215 1.55 14.97 30.03
N ASP A 216 2.35 14.83 31.09
CA ASP A 216 3.82 14.90 30.96
C ASP A 216 4.37 13.79 30.05
N ARG A 217 3.81 12.58 30.14
CA ARG A 217 4.23 11.46 29.28
C ARG A 217 3.81 11.66 27.84
N ILE A 218 2.60 12.14 27.58
CA ILE A 218 2.11 12.46 26.22
C ILE A 218 3.00 13.52 25.60
N LEU A 219 3.28 14.62 26.31
CA LEU A 219 4.11 15.71 25.82
C LEU A 219 5.54 15.24 25.50
N ALA A 220 6.10 14.37 26.33
CA ALA A 220 7.43 13.80 26.10
C ALA A 220 7.48 12.98 24.79
N LEU A 221 6.45 12.16 24.52
CA LEU A 221 6.37 11.38 23.27
C LEU A 221 6.12 12.29 22.07
N GLU A 222 5.18 13.24 22.17
CA GLU A 222 4.89 14.21 21.09
C GLU A 222 6.12 15.04 20.69
N THR A 223 6.96 15.40 21.63
CA THR A 223 8.22 16.13 21.35
C THR A 223 9.31 15.23 20.75
N GLY A 224 9.24 13.93 21.00
CA GLY A 224 10.20 12.93 20.48
C GLY A 224 9.96 12.59 19.01
N ILE A 225 8.69 12.50 18.58
CA ILE A 225 8.30 12.08 17.21
C ILE A 225 8.97 12.93 16.11
N PRO A 226 8.97 14.27 16.15
CA PRO A 226 9.61 15.08 15.11
C PRO A 226 11.12 14.86 15.00
N THR A 227 11.75 14.41 16.07
CA THR A 227 13.18 14.10 16.07
C THR A 227 13.44 12.76 15.35
N LEU A 228 12.60 11.75 15.59
CA LEU A 228 12.65 10.48 14.88
C LEU A 228 12.34 10.67 13.39
N GLN A 229 11.34 11.47 13.05
CA GLN A 229 10.99 11.78 11.66
C GLN A 229 12.14 12.46 10.90
N ARG A 230 12.79 13.47 11.50
CA ARG A 230 13.96 14.10 10.89
C ARG A 230 15.14 13.15 10.70
N ARG A 231 15.34 12.21 11.64
CA ARG A 231 16.36 11.17 11.48
C ARG A 231 16.02 10.22 10.35
N LEU A 232 14.75 9.86 10.20
CA LEU A 232 14.28 9.02 9.11
C LEU A 232 14.46 9.73 7.75
N GLU A 233 14.11 11.00 7.65
CA GLU A 233 14.33 11.82 6.45
C GLU A 233 15.82 11.92 6.09
N ALA A 234 16.69 12.14 7.07
CA ALA A 234 18.14 12.18 6.86
C ALA A 234 18.69 10.82 6.40
N ALA A 235 18.26 9.72 7.02
CA ALA A 235 18.69 8.38 6.64
C ALA A 235 18.23 8.01 5.23
N ASN A 236 17.04 8.44 4.82
CA ASN A 236 16.56 8.28 3.46
C ASN A 236 17.36 9.11 2.45
N ALA A 237 17.72 10.37 2.78
CA ALA A 237 18.54 11.22 1.91
C ALA A 237 19.94 10.64 1.70
N ASP A 238 20.57 10.13 2.76
CA ASP A 238 21.89 9.50 2.72
C ASP A 238 21.96 8.21 1.85
N MET A 239 20.82 7.65 1.45
CA MET A 239 20.77 6.48 0.55
C MET A 239 20.93 6.84 -0.93
N TYR A 240 20.69 8.10 -1.29
CA TYR A 240 20.76 8.58 -2.67
C TYR A 240 22.05 9.32 -3.00
N ASP A 241 22.93 9.56 -2.00
CA ASP A 241 24.27 10.13 -2.13
C ASP A 241 25.35 9.03 -2.10
#